data_978e669ad212db9c6992ef24ebf9c455
#
_entry.id   978e669ad212db9c6992ef24ebf9c455
#
_cell.length_a   1.000
_cell.length_b   1.000
_cell.length_c   1.000
_cell.angle_alpha   90.00
_cell.angle_beta   90.00
_cell.angle_gamma   90.00
#
_symmetry.space_group_name_H-M   'P 1'
#
loop_
_entity.id
_entity.type
_entity.pdbx_description
1 polymer ?
#
loop_
_entity_poly.entity_id
_entity_poly.type
_entity_poly.pdbx_seq_one_letter_code
_entity_poly.pdbx_strand_id
1 'polypeptide(L)'
;MATGFFWDERCFWHAGGNYAFTLPIGGYVQPLAAGGLPENPETKRRLKNLMDVTGLSQDLERNSAPEATREALLRVHPASYLDAFKKLSDEGGGELGTRAPFAAGGYEIAALSAGLAVAAVDAVVHGELENAYALSRPPGHHCLPDFPNGFCLLANIA
;
A
#
# COMPACT_ATOMS: atom_id res chain seq x y z
N MET A 1 5.61 -17.71 21.51
CA MET A 1 5.11 -16.42 20.97
C MET A 1 4.72 -16.65 19.52
N ALA A 2 3.71 -15.92 19.01
CA ALA A 2 3.17 -16.15 17.68
C ALA A 2 3.78 -15.20 16.65
N THR A 3 3.72 -15.59 15.38
CA THR A 3 4.01 -14.70 14.23
C THR A 3 2.71 -14.02 13.80
N GLY A 4 2.67 -12.70 13.80
CA GLY A 4 1.54 -11.93 13.34
C GLY A 4 1.48 -11.81 11.81
N PHE A 5 0.27 -11.91 11.26
CA PHE A 5 0.00 -11.65 9.85
C PHE A 5 -1.01 -10.51 9.72
N PHE A 6 -0.53 -9.35 9.30
CA PHE A 6 -1.30 -8.12 9.14
C PHE A 6 -1.68 -7.94 7.68
N TRP A 7 -2.97 -7.92 7.42
CA TRP A 7 -3.48 -7.70 6.08
C TRP A 7 -4.90 -7.15 6.09
N ASP A 8 -5.28 -6.45 5.03
CA ASP A 8 -6.65 -6.01 4.80
C ASP A 8 -6.95 -6.05 3.29
N GLU A 9 -8.08 -6.65 2.91
CA GLU A 9 -8.49 -6.77 1.51
C GLU A 9 -8.63 -5.42 0.81
N ARG A 10 -8.99 -4.35 1.53
CA ARG A 10 -9.12 -2.99 0.98
C ARG A 10 -7.82 -2.48 0.34
N CYS A 11 -6.66 -2.92 0.82
CA CYS A 11 -5.36 -2.58 0.21
C CYS A 11 -5.27 -3.06 -1.25
N PHE A 12 -5.99 -4.12 -1.62
CA PHE A 12 -5.95 -4.66 -2.98
C PHE A 12 -6.92 -3.96 -3.95
N TRP A 13 -7.68 -3.00 -3.45
CA TRP A 13 -8.54 -2.13 -4.25
C TRP A 13 -7.87 -0.83 -4.66
N HIS A 14 -6.61 -0.61 -4.26
CA HIS A 14 -5.81 0.48 -4.80
C HIS A 14 -5.67 0.36 -6.32
N ALA A 15 -6.03 1.41 -7.04
CA ALA A 15 -6.00 1.47 -8.49
C ALA A 15 -5.09 2.61 -8.96
N GLY A 16 -4.26 2.34 -9.96
CA GLY A 16 -3.35 3.30 -10.58
C GLY A 16 -3.70 3.64 -12.03
N GLY A 17 -4.86 3.21 -12.52
CA GLY A 17 -5.27 3.43 -13.91
C GLY A 17 -4.74 2.36 -14.90
N ASN A 18 -4.78 2.69 -16.18
CA ASN A 18 -4.38 1.79 -17.26
C ASN A 18 -2.99 2.12 -17.78
N TYR A 19 -2.11 1.12 -17.80
CA TYR A 19 -0.72 1.28 -18.22
C TYR A 19 -0.28 0.14 -19.12
N ALA A 20 0.63 0.44 -20.05
CA ALA A 20 1.45 -0.55 -20.73
C ALA A 20 2.80 -0.60 -19.99
N PHE A 21 2.95 -1.53 -19.09
CA PHE A 21 4.04 -1.64 -18.13
C PHE A 21 4.12 -0.40 -17.20
N THR A 22 4.93 0.60 -17.49
CA THR A 22 5.04 1.85 -16.73
C THR A 22 4.63 3.08 -17.51
N LEU A 23 4.15 2.90 -18.73
CA LEU A 23 3.72 3.99 -19.61
C LEU A 23 2.20 4.09 -19.60
N PRO A 24 1.62 5.27 -19.41
CA PRO A 24 0.18 5.48 -19.57
C PRO A 24 -0.28 5.04 -20.96
N ILE A 25 -1.44 4.40 -21.02
CA ILE A 25 -2.05 4.00 -22.31
C ILE A 25 -2.59 5.26 -22.98
N GLY A 26 -2.33 5.38 -24.29
CA GLY A 26 -2.82 6.46 -25.14
C GLY A 26 -1.83 6.79 -26.25
N GLY A 27 -2.27 7.55 -27.24
CA GLY A 27 -1.46 7.81 -28.42
C GLY A 27 -1.00 6.51 -29.09
N TYR A 28 0.29 6.27 -29.12
CA TYR A 28 0.88 5.05 -29.69
C TYR A 28 1.20 3.97 -28.64
N VAL A 29 0.82 4.17 -27.37
CA VAL A 29 1.04 3.21 -26.28
C VAL A 29 -0.20 2.34 -26.11
N GLN A 30 -0.03 1.04 -26.34
CA GLN A 30 -1.08 0.03 -26.14
C GLN A 30 -0.70 -0.94 -25.02
N PRO A 31 -1.69 -1.52 -24.30
CA PRO A 31 -1.40 -2.52 -23.26
C PRO A 31 -0.79 -3.77 -23.90
N LEU A 32 0.29 -4.27 -23.29
CA LEU A 32 0.95 -5.52 -23.73
C LEU A 32 0.11 -6.76 -23.39
N ALA A 33 -0.57 -6.72 -22.24
CA ALA A 33 -1.45 -7.77 -21.75
C ALA A 33 -2.38 -7.21 -20.67
N ALA A 34 -3.38 -7.99 -20.26
CA ALA A 34 -4.18 -7.68 -19.10
C ALA A 34 -3.30 -7.64 -17.85
N GLY A 35 -3.43 -6.60 -17.01
CA GLY A 35 -2.71 -6.52 -15.74
C GLY A 35 -2.22 -5.14 -15.33
N GLY A 36 -2.08 -4.21 -16.25
CA GLY A 36 -1.68 -2.84 -15.93
C GLY A 36 -0.26 -2.72 -15.38
N LEU A 37 -0.09 -2.00 -14.27
CA LEU A 37 1.21 -1.78 -13.63
C LEU A 37 1.83 -3.08 -13.10
N PRO A 38 3.17 -3.18 -13.07
CA PRO A 38 3.86 -4.30 -12.43
C PRO A 38 3.48 -4.48 -10.96
N GLU A 39 3.27 -3.37 -10.25
CA GLU A 39 2.67 -3.37 -8.91
C GLU A 39 1.15 -3.43 -9.06
N ASN A 40 0.57 -4.62 -8.96
CA ASN A 40 -0.85 -4.88 -9.10
C ASN A 40 -1.37 -5.79 -7.98
N PRO A 41 -2.69 -5.82 -7.73
CA PRO A 41 -3.27 -6.58 -6.63
C PRO A 41 -3.03 -8.09 -6.73
N GLU A 42 -2.94 -8.64 -7.94
CA GLU A 42 -2.80 -10.09 -8.14
C GLU A 42 -1.50 -10.65 -7.56
N THR A 43 -0.44 -9.87 -7.51
CA THR A 43 0.82 -10.29 -6.91
C THR A 43 0.65 -10.63 -5.42
N LYS A 44 -0.15 -9.85 -4.70
CA LYS A 44 -0.40 -10.04 -3.27
C LYS A 44 -1.51 -11.06 -3.02
N ARG A 45 -2.57 -11.05 -3.84
CA ARG A 45 -3.64 -12.05 -3.76
C ARG A 45 -3.12 -13.45 -3.99
N ARG A 46 -2.22 -13.65 -4.96
CA ARG A 46 -1.59 -14.95 -5.21
C ARG A 46 -0.72 -15.39 -4.05
N LEU A 47 0.04 -14.49 -3.44
CA LEU A 47 0.83 -14.80 -2.25
C LEU A 47 -0.11 -15.19 -1.08
N LYS A 48 -1.14 -14.40 -0.81
CA LYS A 48 -2.14 -14.70 0.22
C LYS A 48 -2.82 -16.06 -0.04
N ASN A 49 -3.22 -16.32 -1.28
CA ASN A 49 -3.81 -17.59 -1.68
C ASN A 49 -2.84 -18.76 -1.48
N LEU A 50 -1.56 -18.60 -1.82
CA LEU A 50 -0.55 -19.62 -1.58
C LEU A 50 -0.42 -19.94 -0.08
N MET A 51 -0.39 -18.91 0.77
CA MET A 51 -0.34 -19.08 2.23
C MET A 51 -1.58 -19.87 2.74
N ASP A 52 -2.76 -19.58 2.19
CA ASP A 52 -3.99 -20.30 2.57
C ASP A 52 -3.97 -21.76 2.10
N VAL A 53 -3.61 -22.01 0.84
CA VAL A 53 -3.60 -23.36 0.24
C VAL A 53 -2.53 -24.26 0.88
N THR A 54 -1.41 -23.70 1.27
CA THR A 54 -0.34 -24.45 1.96
C THR A 54 -0.60 -24.67 3.44
N GLY A 55 -1.62 -24.04 4.00
CA GLY A 55 -1.93 -24.07 5.43
C GLY A 55 -1.14 -23.09 6.30
N LEU A 56 -0.14 -22.37 5.74
CA LEU A 56 0.68 -21.42 6.50
C LEU A 56 -0.17 -20.38 7.24
N SER A 57 -1.27 -19.92 6.63
CA SER A 57 -2.18 -18.95 7.26
C SER A 57 -2.82 -19.45 8.57
N GLN A 58 -2.82 -20.76 8.83
CA GLN A 58 -3.36 -21.35 10.07
C GLN A 58 -2.35 -21.28 11.22
N ASP A 59 -1.06 -21.18 10.89
CA ASP A 59 0.04 -21.08 11.86
C ASP A 59 0.32 -19.63 12.26
N LEU A 60 -0.36 -18.66 11.63
CA LEU A 60 -0.16 -17.22 11.85
C LEU A 60 -1.33 -16.61 12.61
N GLU A 61 -1.02 -15.67 13.50
CA GLU A 61 -2.03 -14.85 14.15
C GLU A 61 -2.51 -13.75 13.19
N ARG A 62 -3.77 -13.84 12.78
CA ARG A 62 -4.37 -12.92 11.81
C ARG A 62 -4.76 -11.62 12.46
N ASN A 63 -4.26 -10.53 11.91
CA ASN A 63 -4.51 -9.18 12.37
C ASN A 63 -4.88 -8.25 11.22
N SER A 64 -5.57 -7.17 11.54
CA SER A 64 -5.80 -6.02 10.68
C SER A 64 -5.47 -4.75 11.47
N ALA A 65 -5.60 -3.59 10.85
CA ALA A 65 -5.35 -2.31 11.49
C ALA A 65 -6.30 -1.23 10.96
N PRO A 66 -6.51 -0.13 11.69
CA PRO A 66 -7.07 1.08 11.13
C PRO A 66 -6.06 1.75 10.18
N GLU A 67 -6.54 2.74 9.45
CA GLU A 67 -5.67 3.67 8.71
C GLU A 67 -4.69 4.35 9.67
N ALA A 68 -3.45 4.55 9.22
CA ALA A 68 -2.50 5.37 9.97
C ALA A 68 -3.08 6.76 10.21
N THR A 69 -2.99 7.24 11.43
CA THR A 69 -3.53 8.56 11.78
C THR A 69 -2.76 9.66 11.07
N ARG A 70 -3.43 10.78 10.81
CA ARG A 70 -2.75 11.96 10.25
C ARG A 70 -1.54 12.38 11.09
N GLU A 71 -1.63 12.27 12.40
CA GLU A 71 -0.52 12.56 13.31
C GLU A 71 0.69 11.65 13.05
N ALA A 72 0.46 10.36 12.88
CA ALA A 72 1.52 9.41 12.54
C ALA A 72 2.15 9.73 11.20
N LEU A 73 1.34 10.04 10.18
CA LEU A 73 1.83 10.41 8.84
C LEU A 73 2.64 11.71 8.85
N LEU A 74 2.27 12.69 9.69
CA LEU A 74 2.99 13.97 9.82
C LEU A 74 4.39 13.83 10.45
N ARG A 75 4.72 12.71 11.07
CA ARG A 75 6.09 12.44 11.55
C ARG A 75 7.08 12.29 10.40
N VAL A 76 6.61 11.88 9.24
CA VAL A 76 7.43 11.62 8.05
C VAL A 76 7.11 12.59 6.91
N HIS A 77 5.84 12.86 6.68
CA HIS A 77 5.35 13.62 5.54
C HIS A 77 4.92 15.04 5.94
N PRO A 78 5.31 16.09 5.21
CA PRO A 78 4.82 17.43 5.46
C PRO A 78 3.31 17.54 5.18
N ALA A 79 2.65 18.43 5.93
CA ALA A 79 1.21 18.64 5.81
C ALA A 79 0.79 19.00 4.38
N SER A 80 1.58 19.82 3.69
CA SER A 80 1.32 20.23 2.30
C SER A 80 1.24 19.05 1.33
N TYR A 81 2.10 18.05 1.50
CA TYR A 81 2.06 16.83 0.70
C TYR A 81 0.79 16.01 1.00
N LEU A 82 0.50 15.77 2.27
CA LEU A 82 -0.68 15.00 2.69
C LEU A 82 -1.98 15.67 2.22
N ASP A 83 -2.06 16.99 2.31
CA ASP A 83 -3.23 17.75 1.86
C ASP A 83 -3.40 17.69 0.34
N ALA A 84 -2.32 17.83 -0.42
CA ALA A 84 -2.36 17.68 -1.88
C ALA A 84 -2.75 16.28 -2.30
N PHE A 85 -2.22 15.24 -1.63
CA PHE A 85 -2.56 13.85 -1.90
C PHE A 85 -4.03 13.57 -1.60
N LYS A 86 -4.50 13.98 -0.41
CA LYS A 86 -5.92 13.80 -0.01
C LYS A 86 -6.86 14.48 -0.99
N LYS A 87 -6.57 15.74 -1.34
CA LYS A 87 -7.38 16.50 -2.29
C LYS A 87 -7.50 15.79 -3.64
N LEU A 88 -6.39 15.39 -4.25
CA LEU A 88 -6.44 14.68 -5.53
C LEU A 88 -7.13 13.33 -5.43
N SER A 89 -6.95 12.61 -4.32
CA SER A 89 -7.67 11.36 -4.07
C SER A 89 -9.18 11.55 -4.03
N ASP A 90 -9.67 12.64 -3.41
CA ASP A 90 -11.09 12.99 -3.37
C ASP A 90 -11.64 13.46 -4.72
N GLU A 91 -10.82 14.09 -5.54
CA GLU A 91 -11.16 14.60 -6.87
C GLU A 91 -11.09 13.53 -7.99
N GLY A 92 -10.78 12.27 -7.63
CA GLY A 92 -10.80 11.15 -8.59
C GLY A 92 -9.46 10.48 -8.81
N GLY A 93 -8.40 10.98 -8.21
CA GLY A 93 -7.05 10.45 -8.32
C GLY A 93 -6.10 11.32 -9.11
N GLY A 94 -4.87 10.85 -9.28
CA GLY A 94 -3.81 11.58 -9.99
C GLY A 94 -2.44 10.97 -9.80
N GLU A 95 -1.43 11.80 -9.97
CA GLU A 95 -0.02 11.46 -9.71
C GLU A 95 0.70 12.71 -9.21
N LEU A 96 1.38 12.60 -8.07
CA LEU A 96 2.12 13.71 -7.44
C LEU A 96 3.64 13.58 -7.57
N GLY A 97 4.12 12.51 -8.15
CA GLY A 97 5.54 12.24 -8.29
C GLY A 97 5.86 11.40 -9.52
N THR A 98 6.64 10.37 -9.35
CA THR A 98 7.09 9.54 -10.48
C THR A 98 6.63 8.10 -10.32
N ARG A 99 5.85 7.60 -11.28
CA ARG A 99 5.36 6.21 -11.31
C ARG A 99 4.63 5.80 -10.03
N ALA A 100 3.82 6.72 -9.50
CA ALA A 100 3.00 6.49 -8.31
C ALA A 100 1.57 7.02 -8.52
N PRO A 101 0.87 6.54 -9.57
CA PRO A 101 -0.50 6.94 -9.85
C PRO A 101 -1.48 6.32 -8.85
N PHE A 102 -2.57 7.01 -8.61
CA PHE A 102 -3.67 6.57 -7.75
C PHE A 102 -5.02 7.05 -8.26
N ALA A 103 -6.06 6.31 -7.95
CA ALA A 103 -7.45 6.66 -8.24
C ALA A 103 -8.14 7.25 -6.99
N ALA A 104 -9.44 7.51 -7.10
CA ALA A 104 -10.28 7.92 -5.98
C ALA A 104 -10.14 6.94 -4.80
N GLY A 105 -10.04 7.47 -3.58
CA GLY A 105 -9.83 6.66 -2.37
C GLY A 105 -8.39 6.16 -2.18
N GLY A 106 -7.46 6.57 -3.04
CA GLY A 106 -6.06 6.14 -2.95
C GLY A 106 -5.37 6.61 -1.67
N TYR A 107 -5.77 7.76 -1.12
CA TYR A 107 -5.23 8.26 0.14
C TYR A 107 -5.59 7.33 1.30
N GLU A 108 -6.85 6.95 1.43
CA GLU A 108 -7.35 6.09 2.51
C GLU A 108 -6.69 4.70 2.44
N ILE A 109 -6.57 4.15 1.24
CA ILE A 109 -5.93 2.85 1.05
C ILE A 109 -4.41 2.92 1.36
N ALA A 110 -3.74 4.00 0.98
CA ALA A 110 -2.34 4.20 1.33
C ALA A 110 -2.15 4.38 2.84
N ALA A 111 -3.02 5.14 3.50
CA ALA A 111 -3.04 5.28 4.96
C ALA A 111 -3.31 3.94 5.67
N LEU A 112 -4.20 3.10 5.13
CA LEU A 112 -4.43 1.76 5.64
C LEU A 112 -3.18 0.88 5.48
N SER A 113 -2.52 0.93 4.33
CA SER A 113 -1.26 0.21 4.12
C SER A 113 -0.18 0.60 5.13
N ALA A 114 -0.05 1.90 5.42
CA ALA A 114 0.85 2.41 6.46
C ALA A 114 0.39 1.94 7.87
N GLY A 115 -0.92 1.97 8.14
CA GLY A 115 -1.49 1.52 9.41
C GLY A 115 -1.19 0.05 9.71
N LEU A 116 -1.26 -0.82 8.70
CA LEU A 116 -0.89 -2.24 8.86
C LEU A 116 0.59 -2.41 9.22
N ALA A 117 1.49 -1.61 8.63
CA ALA A 117 2.91 -1.63 8.96
C ALA A 117 3.17 -1.14 10.39
N VAL A 118 2.56 -0.02 10.77
CA VAL A 118 2.66 0.53 12.15
C VAL A 118 2.16 -0.47 13.17
N ALA A 119 0.97 -1.04 12.97
CA ALA A 119 0.40 -2.01 13.91
C ALA A 119 1.26 -3.29 14.03
N ALA A 120 1.86 -3.73 12.94
CA ALA A 120 2.78 -4.87 12.96
C ALA A 120 4.03 -4.58 13.79
N VAL A 121 4.61 -3.38 13.66
CA VAL A 121 5.76 -2.94 14.46
C VAL A 121 5.37 -2.79 15.93
N ASP A 122 4.26 -2.14 16.22
CA ASP A 122 3.78 -1.91 17.58
C ASP A 122 3.58 -3.24 18.34
N ALA A 123 2.94 -4.23 17.71
CA ALA A 123 2.71 -5.53 18.31
C ALA A 123 4.03 -6.27 18.67
N VAL A 124 5.06 -6.12 17.85
CA VAL A 124 6.38 -6.71 18.13
C VAL A 124 7.12 -5.92 19.22
N VAL A 125 7.12 -4.59 19.14
CA VAL A 125 7.81 -3.72 20.11
C VAL A 125 7.22 -3.85 21.52
N HIS A 126 5.88 -3.99 21.62
CA HIS A 126 5.21 -4.21 22.91
C HIS A 126 5.26 -5.66 23.40
N GLY A 127 5.87 -6.55 22.65
CA GLY A 127 6.04 -7.96 23.04
C GLY A 127 4.77 -8.80 22.93
N GLU A 128 3.77 -8.33 22.20
CA GLU A 128 2.54 -9.08 21.93
C GLU A 128 2.81 -10.21 20.93
N LEU A 129 3.69 -9.96 19.97
CA LEU A 129 4.14 -10.91 18.95
C LEU A 129 5.67 -11.03 18.95
N GLU A 130 6.18 -12.18 18.53
CA GLU A 130 7.62 -12.40 18.37
C GLU A 130 8.16 -11.75 17.10
N ASN A 131 7.40 -11.83 16.04
CA ASN A 131 7.64 -11.19 14.76
C ASN A 131 6.32 -10.98 14.03
N ALA A 132 6.34 -10.18 12.96
CA ALA A 132 5.14 -9.88 12.19
C ALA A 132 5.46 -9.73 10.70
N TYR A 133 4.48 -10.05 9.87
CA TYR A 133 4.50 -9.83 8.43
C TYR A 133 3.28 -9.03 7.99
N ALA A 134 3.49 -7.85 7.42
CA ALA A 134 2.43 -7.01 6.85
C ALA A 134 2.38 -7.20 5.33
N LEU A 135 1.29 -7.80 4.83
CA LEU A 135 1.01 -7.92 3.41
C LEU A 135 0.07 -6.81 2.99
N SER A 136 0.61 -5.70 2.53
CA SER A 136 -0.15 -4.50 2.23
C SER A 136 0.16 -3.92 0.84
N ARG A 137 -0.68 -3.01 0.38
CA ARG A 137 -0.59 -2.26 -0.86
C ARG A 137 -1.26 -0.89 -0.70
N PRO A 138 -0.74 0.19 -1.32
CA PRO A 138 0.51 0.31 -2.08
C PRO A 138 1.76 0.09 -1.21
N PRO A 139 2.94 -0.18 -1.83
CA PRO A 139 4.20 -0.30 -1.10
C PRO A 139 4.66 1.04 -0.53
N GLY A 140 5.70 1.05 0.31
CA GLY A 140 6.15 2.26 1.00
C GLY A 140 7.67 2.39 1.16
N HIS A 141 8.48 1.78 0.28
CA HIS A 141 9.94 1.77 0.39
C HIS A 141 10.67 2.74 -0.56
N HIS A 142 9.95 3.38 -1.48
CA HIS A 142 10.51 4.36 -2.42
C HIS A 142 10.02 5.79 -2.20
N CYS A 143 9.00 6.00 -1.37
CA CYS A 143 8.45 7.32 -1.14
C CYS A 143 9.42 8.18 -0.32
N LEU A 144 9.67 9.41 -0.78
CA LEU A 144 10.35 10.44 0.00
C LEU A 144 9.31 11.19 0.87
N PRO A 145 9.74 12.04 1.80
CA PRO A 145 8.78 12.76 2.66
C PRO A 145 7.71 13.55 1.90
N ASP A 146 8.05 14.16 0.77
CA ASP A 146 7.16 15.00 -0.03
C ASP A 146 7.07 14.60 -1.51
N PHE A 147 7.63 13.44 -1.87
CA PHE A 147 7.68 12.99 -3.26
C PHE A 147 7.39 11.50 -3.38
N PRO A 148 6.18 11.12 -3.84
CA PRO A 148 5.83 9.73 -4.12
C PRO A 148 6.61 9.20 -5.32
N ASN A 149 7.07 7.96 -5.23
CA ASN A 149 7.90 7.35 -6.26
C ASN A 149 7.73 5.83 -6.29
N GLY A 150 7.90 5.24 -7.47
CA GLY A 150 7.97 3.79 -7.62
C GLY A 150 6.79 3.04 -7.01
N PHE A 151 5.57 3.47 -7.31
CA PHE A 151 4.30 2.97 -6.77
C PHE A 151 4.04 3.27 -5.29
N CYS A 152 4.98 3.88 -4.57
CA CYS A 152 4.87 4.22 -3.16
C CYS A 152 4.29 5.61 -2.99
N LEU A 153 3.19 5.72 -2.26
CA LEU A 153 2.46 6.97 -1.98
C LEU A 153 2.77 7.51 -0.59
N LEU A 154 3.07 6.64 0.36
CA LEU A 154 3.52 6.97 1.71
C LEU A 154 4.75 6.12 2.04
N ALA A 155 5.60 6.61 2.94
CA ALA A 155 6.82 5.93 3.35
C ALA A 155 6.55 4.97 4.52
N ASN A 156 5.86 3.86 4.24
CA ASN A 156 5.42 2.90 5.27
C ASN A 156 6.57 2.29 6.07
N ILE A 157 7.81 2.38 5.58
CA ILE A 157 9.00 1.81 6.22
C ILE A 157 9.69 2.81 7.17
N ALA A 158 9.28 4.07 7.17
CA ALA A 158 9.87 5.15 7.99
C ALA A 158 9.11 5.39 9.37
#